data_bda486f4cc0cea060799cad9f0852dcb
#
_entry.id   bda486f4cc0cea060799cad9f0852dcb
#
_cell.length_a   1.000
_cell.length_b   1.000
_cell.length_c   1.000
_cell.angle_alpha   90.00
_cell.angle_beta   90.00
_cell.angle_gamma   90.00
#
_symmetry.space_group_name_H-M   'P 1'
#
loop_
_entity.id
_entity.type
_entity.pdbx_description
1 polymer ?
#
loop_
_entity_poly.entity_id
_entity_poly.type
_entity_poly.pdbx_seq_one_letter_code
_entity_poly.pdbx_strand_id
1 'polypeptide(L)'
;MTDNEQRVRVVIAEDDHKNAEIQQRFLERMPQVELVGVAHTLQEAEEIVGVFHPDLILLDVHFPEGSGLTLLKSLRMANEATDVILITAAQEVATLTTAMRNGVFDYILKPVNFSRLESSIQKYIDYQSKLSAMGL
;
A
#
# COMPACT_ATOMS: atom_id res chain seq x y z
N MET A 1 -25.09 5.14 9.19
CA MET A 1 -24.56 5.19 9.25
C MET A 1 -23.58 5.38 8.69
N THR A 2 -23.12 5.46 8.33
CA THR A 2 -22.15 6.25 7.96
C THR A 2 -20.83 5.66 8.04
N ASP A 3 -20.70 4.41 8.21
CA ASP A 3 -19.42 3.74 8.29
C ASP A 3 -18.67 3.74 6.99
N ASN A 4 -19.38 3.90 5.88
CA ASN A 4 -18.72 3.95 4.57
C ASN A 4 -17.78 5.12 4.44
N GLU A 5 -18.01 6.18 5.20
CA GLU A 5 -17.14 7.34 5.18
C GLU A 5 -15.81 7.08 5.85
N GLN A 6 -15.72 6.00 6.62
CA GLN A 6 -14.52 5.67 7.37
C GLN A 6 -13.68 4.61 6.67
N ARG A 7 -13.97 4.30 5.42
CA ARG A 7 -13.24 3.27 4.70
C ARG A 7 -11.82 3.73 4.39
N VAL A 8 -10.89 2.79 4.49
CA VAL A 8 -9.50 3.03 4.10
C VAL A 8 -9.40 2.98 2.59
N ARG A 9 -8.87 4.03 1.99
CA ARG A 9 -8.74 4.15 0.54
C ARG A 9 -7.38 3.63 0.11
N VAL A 10 -7.37 2.59 -0.70
CA VAL A 10 -6.17 1.82 -1.02
C VAL A 10 -5.90 1.84 -2.52
N VAL A 11 -4.62 1.96 -2.89
CA VAL A 11 -4.14 1.78 -4.26
C VAL A 11 -3.23 0.56 -4.28
N ILE A 12 -3.32 -0.23 -5.34
CA ILE A 12 -2.40 -1.33 -5.61
C ILE A 12 -1.41 -0.86 -6.67
N ALA A 13 -0.11 -1.07 -6.43
CA ALA A 13 0.93 -0.82 -7.42
C ALA A 13 1.71 -2.11 -7.63
N GLU A 14 1.40 -2.82 -8.70
CA GLU A 14 1.93 -4.14 -9.01
C GLU A 14 2.01 -4.30 -10.53
N ASP A 15 3.19 -4.58 -11.06
CA ASP A 15 3.37 -4.70 -12.51
C ASP A 15 2.76 -5.97 -13.09
N ASP A 16 2.75 -7.05 -12.34
CA ASP A 16 2.19 -8.31 -12.80
C ASP A 16 0.67 -8.27 -12.66
N HIS A 17 -0.02 -8.33 -13.81
CA HIS A 17 -1.48 -8.19 -13.82
C HIS A 17 -2.19 -9.26 -13.02
N LYS A 18 -1.65 -10.48 -13.04
CA LYS A 18 -2.26 -11.58 -12.31
C LYS A 18 -2.13 -11.38 -10.80
N ASN A 19 -0.95 -10.96 -10.34
CA ASN A 19 -0.75 -10.67 -8.92
C ASN A 19 -1.60 -9.49 -8.48
N ALA A 20 -1.70 -8.47 -9.32
CA ALA A 20 -2.55 -7.32 -9.01
C ALA A 20 -4.01 -7.75 -8.87
N GLU A 21 -4.48 -8.63 -9.75
CA GLU A 21 -5.85 -9.12 -9.69
C GLU A 21 -6.11 -9.92 -8.41
N ILE A 22 -5.16 -10.74 -8.01
CA ILE A 22 -5.28 -11.51 -6.76
C ILE A 22 -5.39 -10.56 -5.58
N GLN A 23 -4.53 -9.55 -5.51
CA GLN A 23 -4.58 -8.56 -4.44
C GLN A 23 -5.90 -7.82 -4.44
N GLN A 24 -6.39 -7.45 -5.62
CA GLN A 24 -7.68 -6.78 -5.75
C GLN A 24 -8.81 -7.62 -5.20
N ARG A 25 -8.84 -8.92 -5.53
CA ARG A 25 -9.86 -9.83 -5.02
C ARG A 25 -9.79 -9.96 -3.51
N PHE A 26 -8.58 -9.97 -2.96
CA PHE A 26 -8.42 -10.02 -1.51
C PHE A 26 -9.02 -8.78 -0.85
N LEU A 27 -8.74 -7.59 -1.42
CA LEU A 27 -9.26 -6.35 -0.86
C LEU A 27 -10.79 -6.29 -0.95
N GLU A 28 -11.37 -6.86 -2.00
CA GLU A 28 -12.83 -6.89 -2.16
C GLU A 28 -13.54 -7.66 -1.04
N ARG A 29 -12.81 -8.51 -0.35
CA ARG A 29 -13.36 -9.27 0.78
C ARG A 29 -13.29 -8.50 2.09
N MET A 30 -12.77 -7.28 2.07
CA MET A 30 -12.58 -6.46 3.27
C MET A 30 -13.51 -5.26 3.20
N PRO A 31 -14.64 -5.28 3.94
CA PRO A 31 -15.65 -4.20 3.80
C PRO A 31 -15.15 -2.83 4.23
N GLN A 32 -14.09 -2.76 5.04
CA GLN A 32 -13.55 -1.50 5.52
C GLN A 32 -12.55 -0.87 4.53
N VAL A 33 -12.32 -1.51 3.39
CA VAL A 33 -11.36 -1.06 2.37
C VAL A 33 -12.12 -0.61 1.14
N GLU A 34 -11.68 0.52 0.58
CA GLU A 34 -12.14 0.98 -0.73
C GLU A 34 -10.93 1.00 -1.66
N LEU A 35 -10.98 0.19 -2.72
CA LEU A 35 -9.92 0.21 -3.72
C LEU A 35 -10.18 1.39 -4.66
N VAL A 36 -9.24 2.35 -4.71
CA VAL A 36 -9.42 3.55 -5.53
C VAL A 36 -8.60 3.53 -6.82
N GLY A 37 -7.67 2.59 -6.97
CA GLY A 37 -6.93 2.47 -8.21
C GLY A 37 -5.96 1.30 -8.20
N VAL A 38 -5.61 0.87 -9.41
CA VAL A 38 -4.61 -0.18 -9.62
C VAL A 38 -3.62 0.34 -10.65
N ALA A 39 -2.34 0.38 -10.28
CA ALA A 39 -1.28 0.83 -11.15
C ALA A 39 -0.37 -0.34 -11.49
N HIS A 40 0.05 -0.41 -12.75
CA HIS A 40 0.96 -1.46 -13.20
C HIS A 40 2.36 -0.92 -13.50
N THR A 41 2.54 0.38 -13.38
CA THR A 41 3.85 1.02 -13.54
C THR A 41 4.04 2.02 -12.40
N LEU A 42 5.31 2.37 -12.16
CA LEU A 42 5.62 3.39 -11.14
C LEU A 42 5.02 4.74 -11.52
N GLN A 43 5.02 5.07 -12.80
CA GLN A 43 4.45 6.33 -13.25
C GLN A 43 2.94 6.38 -13.00
N GLU A 44 2.23 5.31 -13.32
CA GLU A 44 0.79 5.24 -13.03
C GLU A 44 0.51 5.38 -11.55
N ALA A 45 1.32 4.72 -10.73
CA ALA A 45 1.15 4.79 -9.28
C ALA A 45 1.31 6.22 -8.78
N GLU A 46 2.34 6.91 -9.26
CA GLU A 46 2.58 8.30 -8.87
C GLU A 46 1.42 9.19 -9.28
N GLU A 47 0.90 8.99 -10.48
CA GLU A 47 -0.24 9.76 -11.00
C GLU A 47 -1.50 9.53 -10.16
N ILE A 48 -1.77 8.27 -9.86
CA ILE A 48 -2.96 7.92 -9.07
C ILE A 48 -2.87 8.50 -7.67
N VAL A 49 -1.72 8.39 -7.03
CA VAL A 49 -1.52 8.97 -5.70
C VAL A 49 -1.71 10.49 -5.74
N GLY A 50 -1.16 11.13 -6.76
CA GLY A 50 -1.25 12.59 -6.89
C GLY A 50 -2.66 13.09 -7.13
N VAL A 51 -3.53 12.28 -7.74
CA VAL A 51 -4.91 12.67 -8.02
C VAL A 51 -5.84 12.30 -6.87
N PHE A 52 -5.71 11.09 -6.34
CA PHE A 52 -6.69 10.55 -5.41
C PHE A 52 -6.27 10.66 -3.95
N HIS A 53 -5.00 10.90 -3.67
CA HIS A 53 -4.45 11.00 -2.32
C HIS A 53 -4.94 9.87 -1.43
N PRO A 54 -4.64 8.61 -1.78
CA PRO A 54 -5.13 7.47 -1.00
C PRO A 54 -4.52 7.45 0.40
N ASP A 55 -5.16 6.71 1.29
CA ASP A 55 -4.61 6.51 2.63
C ASP A 55 -3.43 5.56 2.60
N LEU A 56 -3.48 4.55 1.75
CA LEU A 56 -2.55 3.44 1.77
C LEU A 56 -2.26 2.95 0.37
N ILE A 57 -1.00 2.63 0.09
CA ILE A 57 -0.63 1.97 -1.16
C ILE A 57 0.04 0.63 -0.85
N LEU A 58 -0.41 -0.42 -1.54
CA LEU A 58 0.28 -1.71 -1.55
C LEU A 58 1.28 -1.64 -2.68
N LEU A 59 2.56 -1.57 -2.34
CA LEU A 59 3.62 -1.23 -3.30
C LEU A 59 4.58 -2.38 -3.47
N ASP A 60 4.63 -2.94 -4.67
CA ASP A 60 5.65 -3.93 -5.01
C ASP A 60 7.01 -3.25 -5.12
N VAL A 61 8.06 -3.96 -4.73
CA VAL A 61 9.42 -3.46 -4.84
C VAL A 61 9.91 -3.49 -6.28
N HIS A 62 9.55 -4.53 -7.05
CA HIS A 62 10.11 -4.74 -8.37
C HIS A 62 9.15 -4.32 -9.48
N PHE A 63 9.64 -3.41 -10.32
CA PHE A 63 8.97 -3.01 -11.56
C PHE A 63 10.00 -3.09 -12.69
N PRO A 64 9.56 -3.35 -13.94
CA PRO A 64 10.51 -3.38 -15.06
C PRO A 64 11.28 -2.08 -15.22
N GLU A 65 10.68 -0.95 -14.87
CA GLU A 65 11.31 0.36 -15.01
C GLU A 65 12.18 0.76 -13.82
N GLY A 66 12.14 0.00 -12.71
CA GLY A 66 12.95 0.33 -11.55
C GLY A 66 12.37 -0.22 -10.25
N SER A 67 12.79 0.37 -9.15
CA SER A 67 12.41 -0.08 -7.82
C SER A 67 11.23 0.72 -7.26
N GLY A 68 10.30 0.03 -6.60
CA GLY A 68 9.23 0.69 -5.86
C GLY A 68 9.74 1.63 -4.79
N LEU A 69 10.97 1.42 -4.30
CA LEU A 69 11.57 2.33 -3.32
C LEU A 69 11.77 3.73 -3.88
N THR A 70 11.94 3.84 -5.20
CA THR A 70 12.05 5.16 -5.86
C THR A 70 10.74 5.93 -5.67
N LEU A 71 9.62 5.24 -5.85
CA LEU A 71 8.32 5.86 -5.62
C LEU A 71 8.15 6.27 -4.17
N LEU A 72 8.54 5.40 -3.23
CA LEU A 72 8.45 5.71 -1.82
C LEU A 72 9.21 7.00 -1.49
N LYS A 73 10.42 7.13 -2.00
CA LYS A 73 11.22 8.34 -1.78
C LYS A 73 10.53 9.57 -2.39
N SER A 74 10.00 9.44 -3.59
CA SER A 74 9.27 10.54 -4.24
C SER A 74 8.09 11.00 -3.41
N LEU A 75 7.33 10.06 -2.88
CA LEU A 75 6.17 10.40 -2.04
C LEU A 75 6.60 11.17 -0.80
N ARG A 76 7.68 10.75 -0.15
CA ARG A 76 8.17 11.43 1.05
C ARG A 76 8.72 12.82 0.73
N MET A 77 9.41 12.95 -0.38
CA MET A 77 9.93 14.26 -0.80
C MET A 77 8.82 15.24 -1.17
N ALA A 78 7.70 14.73 -1.65
CA ALA A 78 6.55 15.56 -1.99
C ALA A 78 5.63 15.81 -0.79
N ASN A 79 6.01 15.35 0.40
CA ASN A 79 5.17 15.42 1.60
C ASN A 79 3.81 14.76 1.42
N GLU A 80 3.76 13.73 0.57
CA GLU A 80 2.52 12.98 0.38
C GLU A 80 2.30 12.10 1.61
N ALA A 81 1.11 12.17 2.19
CA ALA A 81 0.80 11.50 3.44
C ALA A 81 0.41 10.04 3.28
N THR A 82 0.37 9.53 2.05
CA THR A 82 0.01 8.15 1.78
C THR A 82 0.95 7.20 2.51
N ASP A 83 0.38 6.29 3.29
CA ASP A 83 1.16 5.25 3.95
C ASP A 83 1.41 4.09 2.99
N VAL A 84 2.43 3.29 3.29
CA VAL A 84 2.89 2.25 2.38
C VAL A 84 2.99 0.91 3.10
N ILE A 85 2.40 -0.13 2.52
CA ILE A 85 2.70 -1.52 2.84
C ILE A 85 3.49 -2.05 1.66
N LEU A 86 4.72 -2.49 1.93
CA LEU A 86 5.62 -2.95 0.88
C LEU A 86 5.39 -4.44 0.62
N ILE A 87 5.34 -4.82 -0.66
CA ILE A 87 5.23 -6.21 -1.06
C ILE A 87 6.57 -6.61 -1.66
N THR A 88 7.21 -7.65 -1.12
CA THR A 88 8.58 -7.95 -1.51
C THR A 88 8.89 -9.44 -1.43
N ALA A 89 9.93 -9.87 -2.15
CA ALA A 89 10.41 -11.23 -2.08
C ALA A 89 11.37 -11.40 -0.89
N ALA A 90 11.48 -12.62 -0.39
CA ALA A 90 12.25 -12.90 0.82
C ALA A 90 13.73 -12.54 0.70
N GLN A 91 14.29 -12.58 -0.51
CA GLN A 91 15.71 -12.29 -0.72
C GLN A 91 16.03 -10.80 -0.68
N GLU A 92 15.05 -9.94 -0.44
CA GLU A 92 15.22 -8.49 -0.49
C GLU A 92 15.44 -7.88 0.90
N VAL A 93 16.24 -8.53 1.75
CA VAL A 93 16.41 -8.06 3.13
C VAL A 93 17.05 -6.67 3.19
N ALA A 94 18.05 -6.41 2.36
CA ALA A 94 18.68 -5.09 2.33
C ALA A 94 17.69 -4.01 1.92
N THR A 95 16.81 -4.33 0.99
CA THR A 95 15.73 -3.45 0.53
C THR A 95 14.77 -3.15 1.69
N LEU A 96 14.43 -4.16 2.50
CA LEU A 96 13.56 -3.97 3.66
C LEU A 96 14.16 -2.97 4.65
N THR A 97 15.45 -3.08 4.93
CA THR A 97 16.11 -2.16 5.85
C THR A 97 15.97 -0.72 5.37
N THR A 98 16.21 -0.49 4.09
CA THR A 98 16.06 0.85 3.50
C THR A 98 14.60 1.32 3.58
N ALA A 99 13.66 0.44 3.28
CA ALA A 99 12.23 0.76 3.31
C ALA A 99 11.76 1.16 4.71
N MET A 100 12.19 0.41 5.72
CA MET A 100 11.82 0.73 7.11
C MET A 100 12.31 2.11 7.51
N ARG A 101 13.50 2.49 7.05
CA ARG A 101 14.04 3.82 7.32
C ARG A 101 13.27 4.93 6.59
N ASN A 102 12.59 4.59 5.50
CA ASN A 102 11.79 5.55 4.74
C ASN A 102 10.32 5.54 5.15
N GLY A 103 9.99 4.87 6.25
CA GLY A 103 8.69 5.02 6.89
C GLY A 103 7.58 4.19 6.29
N VAL A 104 7.86 2.95 5.85
CA VAL A 104 6.75 2.07 5.46
C VAL A 104 6.01 1.62 6.71
N PHE A 105 4.71 1.42 6.58
CA PHE A 105 3.90 0.98 7.71
C PHE A 105 4.15 -0.50 8.02
N ASP A 106 4.28 -1.33 6.98
CA ASP A 106 4.47 -2.77 7.14
C ASP A 106 5.06 -3.32 5.85
N TYR A 107 5.46 -4.58 5.87
CA TYR A 107 5.87 -5.29 4.66
C TYR A 107 5.26 -6.67 4.65
N ILE A 108 5.08 -7.22 3.45
CA ILE A 108 4.52 -8.55 3.24
C ILE A 108 5.42 -9.29 2.27
N LEU A 109 5.82 -10.51 2.66
CA LEU A 109 6.64 -11.35 1.79
C LEU A 109 5.76 -12.07 0.78
N LYS A 110 6.21 -12.13 -0.46
CA LYS A 110 5.55 -12.91 -1.51
C LYS A 110 5.78 -14.40 -1.27
N PRO A 111 4.82 -15.24 -1.62
CA PRO A 111 3.54 -14.93 -2.22
C PRO A 111 2.54 -14.38 -1.20
N VAL A 112 1.77 -13.38 -1.62
CA VAL A 112 0.78 -12.77 -0.74
C VAL A 112 -0.41 -13.72 -0.59
N ASN A 113 -0.79 -14.02 0.65
CA ASN A 113 -2.02 -14.75 0.90
C ASN A 113 -3.01 -13.84 1.63
N PHE A 114 -4.28 -14.23 1.59
CA PHE A 114 -5.34 -13.38 2.13
C PHE A 114 -5.14 -13.09 3.62
N SER A 115 -4.82 -14.12 4.38
CA SER A 115 -4.69 -13.99 5.84
C SER A 115 -3.62 -12.98 6.23
N ARG A 116 -2.47 -13.04 5.55
CA ARG A 116 -1.37 -12.09 5.83
C ARG A 116 -1.73 -10.68 5.43
N LEU A 117 -2.36 -10.52 4.27
CA LEU A 117 -2.78 -9.19 3.82
C LEU A 117 -3.86 -8.63 4.74
N GLU A 118 -4.84 -9.44 5.10
CA GLU A 118 -5.91 -9.03 6.00
C GLU A 118 -5.34 -8.56 7.35
N SER A 119 -4.39 -9.33 7.90
CA SER A 119 -3.76 -9.00 9.17
C SER A 119 -3.05 -7.64 9.10
N SER A 120 -2.31 -7.39 8.03
CA SER A 120 -1.59 -6.13 7.88
C SER A 120 -2.53 -4.94 7.75
N ILE A 121 -3.58 -5.10 6.95
CA ILE A 121 -4.55 -4.03 6.75
C ILE A 121 -5.35 -3.78 8.01
N GLN A 122 -5.67 -4.83 8.76
CA GLN A 122 -6.37 -4.65 10.03
C GLN A 122 -5.52 -3.86 11.03
N LYS A 123 -4.22 -4.12 11.06
CA LYS A 123 -3.31 -3.32 11.89
C LYS A 123 -3.31 -1.86 11.45
N TYR A 124 -3.38 -1.63 10.16
CA TYR A 124 -3.43 -0.27 9.64
C TYR A 124 -4.74 0.43 10.03
N ILE A 125 -5.86 -0.25 9.92
CA ILE A 125 -7.16 0.28 10.33
C ILE A 125 -7.13 0.65 11.81
N ASP A 126 -6.59 -0.22 12.65
CA ASP A 126 -6.48 0.03 14.09
C ASP A 126 -5.60 1.23 14.37
N TYR A 127 -4.49 1.35 13.64
CA TYR A 127 -3.59 2.48 13.77
C TYR A 127 -4.30 3.80 13.42
N GLN A 128 -5.03 3.83 12.32
CA GLN A 128 -5.77 5.02 11.90
C GLN A 128 -6.84 5.39 12.92
N SER A 129 -7.53 4.41 13.47
CA SER A 129 -8.52 4.64 14.51
C SER A 129 -7.91 5.30 15.74
N LYS A 130 -6.73 4.84 16.14
CA LYS A 130 -6.05 5.41 17.31
C LYS A 130 -5.61 6.84 17.04
N LEU A 131 -5.11 7.12 15.84
CA LEU A 131 -4.72 8.49 15.49
C LEU A 131 -5.93 9.41 15.53
N SER A 132 -7.06 8.98 14.98
CA SER A 132 -8.29 9.74 14.99
C SER A 132 -8.75 10.03 16.42
N ALA A 133 -8.72 9.01 17.28
CA ALA A 133 -9.13 9.15 18.67
C ALA A 133 -8.25 10.13 19.42
N MET A 134 -6.99 10.27 19.00
CA MET A 134 -6.05 11.21 19.63
C MET A 134 -6.11 12.61 19.01
N GLY A 135 -6.96 12.81 18.03
CA GLY A 135 -7.08 14.10 17.34
C GLY A 135 -5.99 14.38 16.34
N LEU A 136 -5.31 13.33 15.90
CA LEU A 136 -4.20 13.49 14.95
C LEU A 136 -4.61 13.23 13.51
#